data_67708f83b8f59c67a53a5eb7ce987047
#
_entry.id   67708f83b8f59c67a53a5eb7ce987047
#
_cell.length_a   1.000
_cell.length_b   1.000
_cell.length_c   1.000
_cell.angle_alpha   90.00
_cell.angle_beta   90.00
_cell.angle_gamma   90.00
#
_symmetry.space_group_name_H-M   'P 1'
#
loop_
_entity.id
_entity.type
_entity.pdbx_description
1 polymer ?
#
loop_
_entity_poly.entity_id
_entity_poly.type
_entity_poly.pdbx_seq_one_letter_code
_entity_poly.pdbx_strand_id
1 'polypeptide(L)' 'MSTTYTTKQGDTWDQISYAIYGSEKYIDWLISNNPALLDNFVFSAGVTLQTPELPEDYTA' A
#
# COMPACT_ATOMS: atom_id res chain seq x y z
N MET A 1 -4.14 -9.01 -12.77
CA MET A 1 -3.42 -8.05 -11.93
C MET A 1 -3.47 -8.44 -10.47
N SER A 2 -2.38 -8.25 -9.75
CA SER A 2 -2.34 -8.62 -8.34
C SER A 2 -3.10 -7.58 -7.51
N THR A 3 -3.98 -8.06 -6.61
CA THR A 3 -4.70 -7.19 -5.68
C THR A 3 -4.13 -7.26 -4.27
N THR A 4 -2.99 -7.92 -4.11
CA THR A 4 -2.29 -8.00 -2.84
C THR A 4 -0.81 -7.76 -3.05
N TYR A 5 -0.15 -7.32 -1.98
CA TYR A 5 1.29 -7.10 -1.96
C TYR A 5 1.85 -7.70 -0.68
N THR A 6 2.90 -8.50 -0.81
CA THR A 6 3.59 -9.06 0.35
C THR A 6 4.85 -8.23 0.61
N THR A 7 4.97 -7.71 1.82
CA THR A 7 6.05 -6.78 2.16
C THR A 7 7.40 -7.47 2.26
N LYS A 8 8.43 -6.66 2.05
CA LYS A 8 9.81 -7.00 2.37
C LYS A 8 10.22 -6.26 3.64
N GLN A 9 11.20 -6.81 4.35
CA GLN A 9 11.70 -6.16 5.55
C GLN A 9 12.15 -4.73 5.23
N GLY A 10 11.61 -3.77 5.97
CA GLY A 10 11.96 -2.36 5.81
C GLY A 10 11.07 -1.58 4.86
N ASP A 11 10.05 -2.20 4.27
CA ASP A 11 9.11 -1.47 3.41
C ASP A 11 8.37 -0.42 4.22
N THR A 12 8.06 0.70 3.57
CA THR A 12 7.25 1.78 4.13
C THR A 12 6.06 2.04 3.22
N TRP A 13 5.05 2.78 3.75
CA TRP A 13 3.84 3.05 2.98
C TRP A 13 4.14 3.74 1.65
N ASP A 14 5.03 4.72 1.65
CA ASP A 14 5.36 5.46 0.43
C ASP A 14 6.08 4.57 -0.58
N GLN A 15 6.98 3.71 -0.13
CA GLN A 15 7.65 2.76 -1.02
C GLN A 15 6.67 1.78 -1.63
N ILE A 16 5.73 1.27 -0.84
CA ILE A 16 4.72 0.33 -1.32
C ILE A 16 3.80 1.00 -2.33
N SER A 17 3.34 2.21 -2.03
CA SER A 17 2.51 2.98 -2.95
C SER A 17 3.22 3.20 -4.28
N TYR A 18 4.48 3.55 -4.23
CA TYR A 18 5.27 3.76 -5.45
C TYR A 18 5.41 2.47 -6.25
N ALA A 19 5.68 1.36 -5.56
CA ALA A 19 5.87 0.07 -6.22
C ALA A 19 4.60 -0.43 -6.91
N ILE A 20 3.43 -0.19 -6.30
CA ILE A 20 2.16 -0.72 -6.81
C ILE A 20 1.51 0.24 -7.81
N TYR A 21 1.51 1.54 -7.51
CA TYR A 21 0.75 2.53 -8.29
C TYR A 21 1.65 3.49 -9.06
N GLY A 22 2.97 3.40 -8.90
CA GLY A 22 3.90 4.27 -9.59
C GLY A 22 4.01 5.67 -8.98
N SER A 23 3.44 5.89 -7.80
CA SER A 23 3.48 7.19 -7.13
C SER A 23 3.24 7.01 -5.64
N GLU A 24 3.86 7.85 -4.82
CA GLU A 24 3.62 7.89 -3.38
C GLU A 24 2.33 8.62 -3.01
N LYS A 25 1.59 9.13 -3.97
CA LYS A 25 0.36 9.88 -3.71
C LYS A 25 -0.80 9.04 -3.18
N TYR A 26 -0.69 7.71 -3.25
CA TYR A 26 -1.82 6.83 -2.97
C TYR A 26 -1.71 6.14 -1.62
N ILE A 27 -0.93 6.71 -0.70
CA ILE A 27 -0.76 6.18 0.65
C ILE A 27 -2.11 6.13 1.37
N ASP A 28 -2.91 7.18 1.27
CA ASP A 28 -4.23 7.22 1.93
C ASP A 28 -5.15 6.12 1.40
N TRP A 29 -5.08 5.84 0.10
CA TRP A 29 -5.83 4.75 -0.51
C TRP A 29 -5.41 3.40 0.09
N LEU A 30 -4.10 3.17 0.19
CA LEU A 30 -3.58 1.94 0.77
C LEU A 30 -4.02 1.78 2.23
N ILE A 31 -3.91 2.82 3.02
CA ILE A 31 -4.30 2.78 4.43
C ILE A 31 -5.79 2.50 4.57
N SER A 32 -6.61 3.12 3.73
CA SER A 32 -8.06 2.92 3.74
C SER A 32 -8.44 1.46 3.49
N ASN A 33 -7.65 0.76 2.68
CA ASN A 33 -7.89 -0.65 2.38
C ASN A 33 -7.20 -1.60 3.34
N ASN A 34 -6.39 -1.07 4.28
CA ASN A 34 -5.65 -1.87 5.25
C ASN A 34 -5.67 -1.19 6.63
N PRO A 35 -6.86 -0.92 7.18
CA PRO A 35 -6.94 -0.12 8.40
C PRO A 35 -6.28 -0.78 9.61
N ALA A 36 -6.20 -2.11 9.63
CA ALA A 36 -5.55 -2.81 10.72
C ALA A 36 -4.03 -2.60 10.74
N LEU A 37 -3.46 -2.10 9.65
CA LEU A 37 -2.02 -1.90 9.51
C LEU A 37 -1.61 -0.43 9.66
N LEU A 38 -2.55 0.43 10.02
CA LEU A 38 -2.34 1.88 10.10
C LEU A 38 -1.16 2.27 10.98
N ASP A 39 -0.94 1.53 12.07
CA ASP A 39 0.09 1.86 13.04
C ASP A 39 1.51 1.43 12.61
N ASN A 40 1.63 0.73 11.50
CA ASN A 40 2.92 0.31 11.01
C ASN A 40 3.56 1.43 10.19
N PHE A 41 4.72 1.91 10.61
CA PHE A 41 5.50 2.87 9.83
C PHE A 41 6.52 2.15 8.95
N VAL A 42 7.07 1.06 9.45
CA VAL A 42 8.00 0.21 8.73
C VAL A 42 7.50 -1.22 8.85
N PHE A 43 7.42 -1.93 7.73
CA PHE A 43 6.89 -3.28 7.71
C PHE A 43 7.99 -4.32 7.86
N SER A 44 7.67 -5.39 8.59
CA SER A 44 8.46 -6.61 8.54
C SER A 44 8.15 -7.36 7.24
N ALA A 45 9.04 -8.28 6.87
CA ALA A 45 8.80 -9.13 5.70
C ALA A 45 7.57 -10.02 5.92
N GLY A 46 6.83 -10.27 4.85
CA GLY A 46 5.74 -11.24 4.87
C GLY A 46 4.38 -10.71 5.28
N VAL A 47 4.22 -9.41 5.43
CA VAL A 47 2.91 -8.81 5.72
C VAL A 47 2.15 -8.65 4.39
N THR A 48 0.92 -9.14 4.33
CA THR A 48 0.10 -9.04 3.13
C THR A 48 -0.82 -7.81 3.21
N LEU A 49 -0.71 -6.93 2.22
CA LEU A 49 -1.57 -5.76 2.09
C LEU A 49 -2.57 -5.97 0.98
N GLN A 50 -3.75 -5.40 1.13
CA GLN A 50 -4.73 -5.30 0.05
C GLN A 50 -4.34 -4.11 -0.82
N THR A 51 -4.19 -4.34 -2.12
CA THR A 51 -3.77 -3.30 -3.06
C THR A 51 -4.72 -3.26 -4.26
N PRO A 52 -6.00 -2.95 -4.03
CA PRO A 52 -6.96 -2.92 -5.14
C PRO A 52 -6.62 -1.80 -6.13
N GLU A 53 -7.12 -1.94 -7.35
CA GLU A 53 -6.93 -0.93 -8.37
C GLU A 53 -7.58 0.38 -7.95
N LEU A 54 -6.93 1.49 -8.33
CA LEU A 54 -7.49 2.80 -8.08
C LEU A 54 -8.77 3.00 -8.89
N PRO A 55 -9.81 3.61 -8.30
CA PRO A 55 -10.97 4.02 -9.09
C PRO A 55 -10.57 5.02 -10.16
N GLU A 56 -11.30 5.03 -11.29
CA GLU A 56 -11.00 5.93 -12.40
C GLU A 56 -11.01 7.40 -11.98
N ASP A 57 -11.88 7.75 -11.04
CA ASP A 57 -12.05 9.13 -10.59
C ASP A 57 -11.31 9.43 -9.28
N TYR A 58 -10.41 8.54 -8.86
CA TYR A 58 -9.68 8.76 -7.62
C TYR A 58 -8.72 9.93 -7.76
N THR A 59 -8.81 10.86 -6.82
CA THR A 59 -7.88 11.99 -6.70
C THR A 59 -7.11 11.88 -5.39
N ALA A 60 -5.78 11.95 -5.51
CA ALA A 60 -4.91 11.87 -4.35
C ALA A 60 -4.82 13.22 -3.63
#